data_4ba5097cc291e4708090e07cbc7b0ede
#
_entry.id   4ba5097cc291e4708090e07cbc7b0ede
#
_cell.length_a   1.000
_cell.length_b   1.000
_cell.length_c   1.000
_cell.angle_alpha   90.00
_cell.angle_beta   90.00
_cell.angle_gamma   90.00
#
_symmetry.space_group_name_H-M   'P 1'
#
loop_
_entity.id
_entity.type
_entity.pdbx_description
1 polymer ?
#
loop_
_entity_poly.entity_id
_entity_poly.type
_entity_poly.pdbx_seq_one_letter_code
_entity_poly.pdbx_strand_id
1 'polypeptide(L)'
;MKNRTIILILAVLIFLFCCGVVLPAEQSLSQATTKRFALVVGANNGGPDRVTLKYAVSDAKSLLKVLKDMGGVTADDSTLLADPDRKTLFLEMKKLGEKINKARSEYRRVEAIFYYSGHSDEQNILLGREKVSYKDYRDAITGMDADVRIAVLDSCASGAFTRIKGGKKTSPFLIDTAYDMKGFAFMTSSASDEASQESDSLKASFFTHYLVSGLRGAADMTQDGRITLSEAYHFAFSETLAQTEKTMSGPQHPNYDIRMSGTGDVVMTDIRESSAQLVINKNISGKIFIHNRDQNDALVLELTKPFGRDIKLGLEQGNYRVINIREERVYEAEIHLKDTELFELNRDQFAKTNKIYTKARGDVRAHIQSKKEAFYKGRSGINLYLGMKLSPKEFTNELGNEVSFKIGFSLKTPLYFSIFRRKHDDKTYGGLELLYAFAPWRRYYLQAGLKFGVLEENNNNFPVFTPKLRLMMNLSRFLRVGMALYYPIVDIDAGLNRRVFTEFCLEWGR
;
A
#
# COMPACT_ATOMS: atom_id res chain seq x y z
N MET A 1 -27.01 19.86 77.84
CA MET A 1 -27.56 18.64 77.15
C MET A 1 -27.69 18.76 75.69
N LYS A 2 -27.95 19.89 75.05
CA LYS A 2 -28.14 20.07 73.58
C LYS A 2 -26.95 19.69 72.69
N ASN A 3 -25.71 19.92 73.19
CA ASN A 3 -24.53 19.67 72.34
C ASN A 3 -24.15 18.18 72.17
N ARG A 4 -24.51 17.30 73.12
CA ARG A 4 -24.24 15.87 73.06
C ARG A 4 -25.15 15.16 72.05
N THR A 5 -26.38 15.64 71.87
CA THR A 5 -27.34 15.07 70.93
C THR A 5 -26.96 15.41 69.47
N ILE A 6 -26.42 16.60 69.20
CA ILE A 6 -25.96 17.04 67.90
C ILE A 6 -24.72 16.23 67.45
N ILE A 7 -23.79 15.96 68.36
CA ILE A 7 -22.59 15.18 68.11
C ILE A 7 -22.96 13.70 67.75
N LEU A 8 -23.95 13.16 68.49
CA LEU A 8 -24.43 11.79 68.24
C LEU A 8 -25.10 11.67 66.85
N ILE A 9 -25.90 12.66 66.46
CA ILE A 9 -26.56 12.70 65.15
C ILE A 9 -25.54 12.87 64.05
N LEU A 10 -24.51 13.72 64.20
CA LEU A 10 -23.43 13.84 63.23
C LEU A 10 -22.61 12.53 63.06
N ALA A 11 -22.32 11.87 64.22
CA ALA A 11 -21.60 10.59 64.18
C ALA A 11 -22.39 9.48 63.49
N VAL A 12 -23.72 9.43 63.70
CA VAL A 12 -24.59 8.48 63.00
C VAL A 12 -24.68 8.79 61.51
N LEU A 13 -24.75 10.07 61.09
CA LEU A 13 -24.72 10.48 59.71
C LEU A 13 -23.40 10.18 59.03
N ILE A 14 -22.27 10.37 59.70
CA ILE A 14 -20.94 10.02 59.20
C ILE A 14 -20.79 8.49 59.10
N PHE A 15 -21.33 7.74 60.07
CA PHE A 15 -21.33 6.26 60.02
C PHE A 15 -22.20 5.72 58.89
N LEU A 16 -23.36 6.33 58.65
CA LEU A 16 -24.22 5.99 57.48
C LEU A 16 -23.59 6.39 56.13
N PHE A 17 -22.75 7.44 56.12
CA PHE A 17 -22.00 7.85 54.92
C PHE A 17 -20.75 6.98 54.68
N CYS A 18 -20.12 6.46 55.73
CA CYS A 18 -19.00 5.53 55.65
C CYS A 18 -19.45 4.08 55.41
N CYS A 19 -20.67 3.69 55.80
CA CYS A 19 -21.34 2.48 55.33
C CYS A 19 -21.98 2.74 53.97
N GLY A 20 -21.17 3.27 53.03
CA GLY A 20 -21.55 3.38 51.65
C GLY A 20 -22.11 2.05 51.22
N VAL A 21 -23.37 2.05 50.82
CA VAL A 21 -24.01 0.95 50.12
C VAL A 21 -23.06 0.59 48.97
N VAL A 22 -22.28 -0.45 49.16
CA VAL A 22 -21.62 -1.15 48.04
C VAL A 22 -22.80 -1.75 47.28
N LEU A 23 -23.35 -0.93 46.39
CA LEU A 23 -24.16 -1.50 45.30
C LEU A 23 -23.26 -2.56 44.66
N PRO A 24 -23.68 -3.81 44.57
CA PRO A 24 -22.93 -4.78 43.79
C PRO A 24 -22.72 -4.07 42.45
N ALA A 25 -21.44 -3.79 42.12
CA ALA A 25 -21.10 -3.49 40.73
C ALA A 25 -21.71 -4.64 40.00
N GLU A 26 -22.75 -4.35 39.18
CA GLU A 26 -23.15 -5.31 38.16
C GLU A 26 -21.84 -5.68 37.49
N GLN A 27 -21.37 -6.88 37.76
CA GLN A 27 -20.42 -7.54 36.92
C GLN A 27 -21.11 -7.54 35.54
N SER A 28 -20.87 -6.49 34.78
CA SER A 28 -21.09 -6.55 33.35
C SER A 28 -20.27 -7.77 32.94
N LEU A 29 -20.95 -8.89 32.78
CA LEU A 29 -20.43 -10.02 32.07
C LEU A 29 -19.73 -9.39 30.86
N SER A 30 -18.41 -9.50 30.80
CA SER A 30 -17.61 -9.22 29.63
C SER A 30 -18.11 -10.19 28.56
N GLN A 31 -19.27 -9.84 27.98
CA GLN A 31 -19.74 -10.53 26.80
C GLN A 31 -18.65 -10.36 25.77
N ALA A 32 -18.17 -11.45 25.21
CA ALA A 32 -17.34 -11.44 24.02
C ALA A 32 -18.02 -10.48 23.05
N THR A 33 -17.44 -9.28 22.90
CA THR A 33 -18.18 -8.14 22.37
C THR A 33 -18.51 -8.27 20.91
N THR A 34 -17.74 -9.10 20.17
CA THR A 34 -17.86 -9.27 18.71
C THR A 34 -17.89 -10.75 18.32
N LYS A 35 -18.86 -11.12 17.51
CA LYS A 35 -18.95 -12.43 16.83
C LYS A 35 -18.66 -12.23 15.36
N ARG A 36 -17.76 -13.04 14.83
CA ARG A 36 -17.32 -12.91 13.44
C ARG A 36 -17.52 -14.22 12.68
N PHE A 37 -18.11 -14.09 11.50
CA PHE A 37 -18.36 -15.18 10.57
C PHE A 37 -17.57 -14.99 9.28
N ALA A 38 -17.20 -16.10 8.61
CA ALA A 38 -16.54 -16.05 7.31
C ALA A 38 -17.11 -17.09 6.35
N LEU A 39 -17.47 -16.66 5.14
CA LEU A 39 -17.78 -17.52 4.00
C LEU A 39 -16.77 -17.22 2.90
N VAL A 40 -15.89 -18.19 2.62
CA VAL A 40 -14.84 -18.04 1.61
C VAL A 40 -15.02 -19.03 0.48
N VAL A 41 -14.91 -18.55 -0.75
CA VAL A 41 -15.13 -19.31 -1.97
C VAL A 41 -13.89 -19.23 -2.84
N GLY A 42 -13.39 -20.39 -3.26
CA GLY A 42 -12.37 -20.52 -4.30
C GLY A 42 -12.93 -21.29 -5.47
N ALA A 43 -12.96 -20.70 -6.65
CA ALA A 43 -13.48 -21.30 -7.87
C ALA A 43 -12.41 -21.32 -8.97
N ASN A 44 -11.70 -22.45 -9.07
CA ASN A 44 -10.67 -22.63 -10.12
C ASN A 44 -11.31 -22.79 -11.50
N ASN A 45 -12.49 -23.39 -11.57
CA ASN A 45 -13.20 -23.66 -12.81
C ASN A 45 -14.16 -22.51 -13.15
N GLY A 46 -13.93 -21.81 -14.26
CA GLY A 46 -14.78 -20.72 -14.76
C GLY A 46 -15.68 -21.13 -15.96
N GLY A 47 -15.77 -22.43 -16.25
CA GLY A 47 -16.55 -22.96 -17.37
C GLY A 47 -15.68 -23.40 -18.58
N PRO A 48 -16.34 -23.96 -19.63
CA PRO A 48 -15.62 -24.63 -20.72
C PRO A 48 -14.75 -23.69 -21.55
N ASP A 49 -15.08 -22.40 -21.61
CA ASP A 49 -14.38 -21.40 -22.45
C ASP A 49 -13.30 -20.63 -21.65
N ARG A 50 -12.98 -21.09 -20.45
CA ARG A 50 -12.01 -20.45 -19.55
C ARG A 50 -10.90 -21.40 -19.14
N VAL A 51 -9.68 -20.87 -19.10
CA VAL A 51 -8.53 -21.61 -18.55
C VAL A 51 -8.78 -21.87 -17.07
N THR A 52 -8.59 -23.11 -16.61
CA THR A 52 -8.69 -23.41 -15.18
C THR A 52 -7.64 -22.65 -14.40
N LEU A 53 -8.04 -21.88 -13.39
CA LEU A 53 -7.15 -21.19 -12.47
C LEU A 53 -6.41 -22.22 -11.61
N LYS A 54 -5.22 -21.86 -11.17
CA LYS A 54 -4.41 -22.77 -10.34
C LYS A 54 -4.57 -22.49 -8.85
N TYR A 55 -4.87 -21.25 -8.49
CA TYR A 55 -4.66 -20.81 -7.12
C TYR A 55 -5.92 -20.29 -6.41
N ALA A 56 -7.08 -20.13 -7.07
CA ALA A 56 -8.28 -19.58 -6.45
C ALA A 56 -8.71 -20.33 -5.17
N VAL A 57 -8.67 -21.66 -5.19
CA VAL A 57 -9.00 -22.47 -4.00
C VAL A 57 -7.92 -22.35 -2.92
N SER A 58 -6.65 -22.31 -3.28
CA SER A 58 -5.55 -22.11 -2.30
C SER A 58 -5.58 -20.72 -1.69
N ASP A 59 -5.92 -19.70 -2.46
CA ASP A 59 -6.09 -18.32 -1.98
C ASP A 59 -7.21 -18.23 -0.93
N ALA A 60 -8.36 -18.84 -1.21
CA ALA A 60 -9.47 -18.93 -0.27
C ALA A 60 -9.06 -19.62 1.04
N LYS A 61 -8.31 -20.73 0.95
CA LYS A 61 -7.76 -21.43 2.11
C LYS A 61 -6.80 -20.56 2.92
N SER A 62 -5.90 -19.83 2.23
CA SER A 62 -4.89 -18.98 2.86
C SER A 62 -5.52 -17.82 3.62
N LEU A 63 -6.52 -17.16 3.02
CA LEU A 63 -7.25 -16.09 3.70
C LEU A 63 -8.02 -16.62 4.90
N LEU A 64 -8.78 -17.72 4.73
CA LEU A 64 -9.53 -18.31 5.84
C LEU A 64 -8.63 -18.71 7.00
N LYS A 65 -7.45 -19.26 6.70
CA LYS A 65 -6.46 -19.60 7.72
C LYS A 65 -6.08 -18.38 8.56
N VAL A 66 -5.73 -17.26 7.93
CA VAL A 66 -5.37 -16.03 8.65
C VAL A 66 -6.54 -15.51 9.50
N LEU A 67 -7.76 -15.54 8.97
CA LEU A 67 -8.95 -15.12 9.72
C LEU A 67 -9.21 -16.02 10.94
N LYS A 68 -8.88 -17.30 10.85
CA LYS A 68 -8.98 -18.23 11.99
C LYS A 68 -7.85 -18.05 12.99
N ASP A 69 -6.63 -17.83 12.51
CA ASP A 69 -5.44 -17.70 13.36
C ASP A 69 -5.47 -16.40 14.17
N MET A 70 -5.92 -15.30 13.57
CA MET A 70 -5.76 -13.94 14.13
C MET A 70 -6.98 -13.03 13.90
N GLY A 71 -7.98 -13.50 13.15
CA GLY A 71 -9.13 -12.67 12.78
C GLY A 71 -10.37 -12.93 13.64
N GLY A 72 -10.28 -13.73 14.69
CA GLY A 72 -11.40 -14.02 15.60
C GLY A 72 -12.53 -14.85 14.95
N VAL A 73 -12.26 -15.59 13.89
CA VAL A 73 -13.21 -16.50 13.23
C VAL A 73 -12.96 -17.93 13.73
N THR A 74 -13.96 -18.55 14.32
CA THR A 74 -13.83 -19.95 14.78
C THR A 74 -14.09 -20.95 13.65
N ALA A 75 -13.75 -22.22 13.87
CA ALA A 75 -14.00 -23.27 12.88
C ALA A 75 -15.51 -23.39 12.56
N ASP A 76 -16.36 -23.32 13.59
CA ASP A 76 -17.81 -23.44 13.45
C ASP A 76 -18.47 -22.23 12.78
N ASP A 77 -17.80 -21.08 12.80
CA ASP A 77 -18.26 -19.83 12.21
C ASP A 77 -17.70 -19.57 10.83
N SER A 78 -16.98 -20.53 10.29
CA SER A 78 -16.33 -20.45 8.99
C SER A 78 -16.83 -21.51 8.02
N THR A 79 -16.95 -21.12 6.76
CA THR A 79 -17.29 -22.03 5.66
C THR A 79 -16.34 -21.79 4.49
N LEU A 80 -15.70 -22.88 4.02
CA LEU A 80 -14.88 -22.89 2.81
C LEU A 80 -15.63 -23.67 1.72
N LEU A 81 -15.83 -23.03 0.58
CA LEU A 81 -16.39 -23.66 -0.61
C LEU A 81 -15.31 -23.73 -1.69
N ALA A 82 -15.02 -24.93 -2.14
CA ALA A 82 -14.08 -25.19 -3.24
C ALA A 82 -14.87 -25.63 -4.48
N ASP A 83 -14.74 -24.87 -5.56
CA ASP A 83 -15.46 -25.08 -6.82
C ASP A 83 -16.97 -25.34 -6.64
N PRO A 84 -17.72 -24.51 -5.85
CA PRO A 84 -19.14 -24.75 -5.62
C PRO A 84 -19.97 -24.46 -6.87
N ASP A 85 -21.17 -25.05 -6.91
CA ASP A 85 -22.23 -24.60 -7.80
C ASP A 85 -23.03 -23.42 -7.18
N ARG A 86 -23.88 -22.80 -7.98
CA ARG A 86 -24.72 -21.68 -7.54
C ARG A 86 -25.65 -22.08 -6.37
N LYS A 87 -26.23 -23.28 -6.43
CA LYS A 87 -27.14 -23.77 -5.40
C LYS A 87 -26.45 -23.94 -4.06
N THR A 88 -25.26 -24.52 -4.05
CA THR A 88 -24.43 -24.70 -2.85
C THR A 88 -24.06 -23.35 -2.26
N LEU A 89 -23.61 -22.38 -3.09
CA LEU A 89 -23.27 -21.03 -2.62
C LEU A 89 -24.43 -20.37 -1.88
N PHE A 90 -25.61 -20.30 -2.50
CA PHE A 90 -26.77 -19.64 -1.86
C PHE A 90 -27.33 -20.42 -0.67
N LEU A 91 -27.22 -21.74 -0.66
CA LEU A 91 -27.57 -22.56 0.51
C LEU A 91 -26.69 -22.23 1.71
N GLU A 92 -25.36 -22.14 1.51
CA GLU A 92 -24.44 -21.80 2.58
C GLU A 92 -24.58 -20.34 3.01
N MET A 93 -24.84 -19.41 2.09
CA MET A 93 -25.19 -18.03 2.43
C MET A 93 -26.46 -17.95 3.29
N LYS A 94 -27.49 -18.74 2.98
CA LYS A 94 -28.71 -18.81 3.80
C LYS A 94 -28.42 -19.34 5.21
N LYS A 95 -27.68 -20.45 5.33
CA LYS A 95 -27.26 -20.99 6.63
C LYS A 95 -26.45 -20.01 7.45
N LEU A 96 -25.55 -19.25 6.78
CA LEU A 96 -24.79 -18.20 7.43
C LEU A 96 -25.72 -17.10 7.95
N GLY A 97 -26.70 -16.65 7.16
CA GLY A 97 -27.71 -15.68 7.60
C GLY A 97 -28.49 -16.14 8.84
N GLU A 98 -28.86 -17.44 8.90
CA GLU A 98 -29.50 -18.02 10.08
C GLU A 98 -28.61 -17.99 11.33
N LYS A 99 -27.31 -18.32 11.18
CA LYS A 99 -26.30 -18.19 12.25
C LYS A 99 -26.13 -16.74 12.71
N ILE A 100 -26.06 -15.78 11.77
CA ILE A 100 -25.94 -14.35 12.06
C ILE A 100 -27.17 -13.88 12.87
N ASN A 101 -28.38 -14.20 12.44
CA ASN A 101 -29.62 -13.83 13.13
C ASN A 101 -29.63 -14.36 14.57
N LYS A 102 -29.18 -15.61 14.79
CA LYS A 102 -29.05 -16.18 16.13
C LYS A 102 -28.03 -15.40 16.97
N ALA A 103 -26.86 -15.08 16.41
CA ALA A 103 -25.79 -14.38 17.11
C ALA A 103 -26.17 -12.95 17.52
N ARG A 104 -27.11 -12.30 16.81
CA ARG A 104 -27.60 -10.95 17.15
C ARG A 104 -28.20 -10.83 18.55
N SER A 105 -28.78 -11.90 19.06
CA SER A 105 -29.33 -11.91 20.42
C SER A 105 -28.30 -12.20 21.51
N GLU A 106 -27.13 -12.72 21.13
CA GLU A 106 -26.10 -13.18 22.07
C GLU A 106 -24.88 -12.25 22.14
N TYR A 107 -24.61 -11.51 21.05
CA TYR A 107 -23.41 -10.67 20.91
C TYR A 107 -23.78 -9.21 20.65
N ARG A 108 -22.97 -8.32 21.20
CA ARG A 108 -23.16 -6.87 21.02
C ARG A 108 -22.93 -6.45 19.55
N ARG A 109 -22.01 -7.13 18.86
CA ARG A 109 -21.60 -6.84 17.50
C ARG A 109 -21.45 -8.13 16.71
N VAL A 110 -21.98 -8.15 15.50
CA VAL A 110 -21.87 -9.29 14.58
C VAL A 110 -21.26 -8.81 13.26
N GLU A 111 -20.20 -9.49 12.83
CA GLU A 111 -19.48 -9.19 11.60
C GLU A 111 -19.47 -10.40 10.67
N ALA A 112 -19.58 -10.14 9.37
CA ALA A 112 -19.53 -11.17 8.35
C ALA A 112 -18.51 -10.82 7.26
N ILE A 113 -17.61 -11.76 6.97
CA ILE A 113 -16.57 -11.64 5.95
C ILE A 113 -16.87 -12.61 4.83
N PHE A 114 -16.91 -12.08 3.61
CA PHE A 114 -17.12 -12.83 2.38
C PHE A 114 -15.89 -12.70 1.50
N TYR A 115 -15.49 -13.79 0.92
CA TYR A 115 -14.38 -13.81 -0.03
C TYR A 115 -14.74 -14.68 -1.22
N TYR A 116 -14.38 -14.20 -2.40
CA TYR A 116 -14.44 -14.95 -3.63
C TYR A 116 -13.14 -14.80 -4.40
N SER A 117 -12.51 -15.89 -4.78
CA SER A 117 -11.44 -15.94 -5.76
C SER A 117 -11.87 -16.86 -6.90
N GLY A 118 -11.75 -16.36 -8.14
CA GLY A 118 -12.21 -17.13 -9.28
C GLY A 118 -12.39 -16.27 -10.53
N HIS A 119 -12.97 -16.90 -11.55
CA HIS A 119 -13.33 -16.19 -12.76
C HIS A 119 -14.56 -15.30 -12.59
N SER A 120 -14.59 -14.22 -13.33
CA SER A 120 -15.75 -13.36 -13.47
C SER A 120 -15.85 -12.79 -14.87
N ASP A 121 -17.00 -12.25 -15.18
CA ASP A 121 -17.23 -11.37 -16.34
C ASP A 121 -17.70 -9.99 -15.83
N GLU A 122 -18.09 -9.10 -16.73
CA GLU A 122 -18.48 -7.73 -16.38
C GLU A 122 -19.68 -7.65 -15.41
N GLN A 123 -20.49 -8.70 -15.31
CA GLN A 123 -21.75 -8.69 -14.57
C GLN A 123 -21.87 -9.83 -13.55
N ASN A 124 -21.03 -10.87 -13.64
CA ASN A 124 -21.21 -12.11 -12.88
C ASN A 124 -19.90 -12.65 -12.34
N ILE A 125 -19.94 -13.27 -11.17
CA ILE A 125 -18.97 -14.28 -10.75
C ILE A 125 -19.32 -15.62 -11.42
N LEU A 126 -18.30 -16.41 -11.73
CA LEU A 126 -18.47 -17.65 -12.49
C LEU A 126 -18.18 -18.87 -11.59
N LEU A 127 -19.13 -19.79 -11.52
CA LEU A 127 -19.05 -21.04 -10.76
C LEU A 127 -19.19 -22.21 -11.73
N GLY A 128 -18.08 -22.66 -12.32
CA GLY A 128 -18.13 -23.62 -13.40
C GLY A 128 -18.92 -23.09 -14.59
N ARG A 129 -20.01 -23.79 -14.96
CA ARG A 129 -20.91 -23.35 -16.04
C ARG A 129 -21.98 -22.35 -15.60
N GLU A 130 -22.10 -22.11 -14.32
CA GLU A 130 -23.14 -21.26 -13.76
C GLU A 130 -22.64 -19.85 -13.50
N LYS A 131 -23.58 -18.89 -13.55
CA LYS A 131 -23.31 -17.48 -13.33
C LYS A 131 -24.13 -16.99 -12.13
N VAL A 132 -23.50 -16.16 -11.31
CA VAL A 132 -24.16 -15.44 -10.24
C VAL A 132 -23.94 -13.94 -10.48
N SER A 133 -25.05 -13.20 -10.69
CA SER A 133 -24.93 -11.77 -10.96
C SER A 133 -24.30 -11.04 -9.76
N TYR A 134 -23.50 -10.03 -10.02
CA TYR A 134 -22.95 -9.18 -8.95
C TYR A 134 -24.06 -8.56 -8.11
N LYS A 135 -25.21 -8.25 -8.74
CA LYS A 135 -26.37 -7.73 -8.03
C LYS A 135 -26.91 -8.75 -7.03
N ASP A 136 -27.19 -10.00 -7.48
CA ASP A 136 -27.75 -11.05 -6.60
C ASP A 136 -26.79 -11.36 -5.45
N TYR A 137 -25.48 -11.44 -5.74
CA TYR A 137 -24.46 -11.72 -4.74
C TYR A 137 -24.36 -10.60 -3.71
N ARG A 138 -24.37 -9.34 -4.17
CA ARG A 138 -24.35 -8.16 -3.31
C ARG A 138 -25.62 -8.04 -2.46
N ASP A 139 -26.80 -8.26 -3.07
CA ASP A 139 -28.09 -8.19 -2.37
C ASP A 139 -28.15 -9.27 -1.27
N ALA A 140 -27.67 -10.48 -1.55
CA ALA A 140 -27.58 -11.56 -0.55
C ALA A 140 -26.66 -11.19 0.63
N ILE A 141 -25.52 -10.53 0.38
CA ILE A 141 -24.58 -10.07 1.44
C ILE A 141 -25.21 -8.93 2.23
N THR A 142 -25.74 -7.91 1.55
CA THR A 142 -26.28 -6.71 2.21
C THR A 142 -27.58 -6.97 2.97
N GLY A 143 -28.32 -8.01 2.57
CA GLY A 143 -29.55 -8.45 3.24
C GLY A 143 -29.33 -9.20 4.55
N MET A 144 -28.10 -9.59 4.89
CA MET A 144 -27.80 -10.24 6.18
C MET A 144 -27.78 -9.23 7.32
N ASP A 145 -28.33 -9.59 8.47
CA ASP A 145 -28.42 -8.73 9.66
C ASP A 145 -27.12 -8.74 10.48
N ALA A 146 -26.01 -8.49 9.85
CA ALA A 146 -24.72 -8.24 10.50
C ALA A 146 -24.47 -6.72 10.64
N ASP A 147 -23.79 -6.29 11.70
CA ASP A 147 -23.41 -4.89 11.86
C ASP A 147 -22.41 -4.45 10.78
N VAL A 148 -21.43 -5.32 10.50
CA VAL A 148 -20.43 -5.09 9.46
C VAL A 148 -20.40 -6.27 8.48
N ARG A 149 -20.41 -5.95 7.19
CA ARG A 149 -20.26 -6.91 6.10
C ARG A 149 -19.09 -6.48 5.23
N ILE A 150 -18.11 -7.36 5.11
CA ILE A 150 -16.91 -7.13 4.30
C ILE A 150 -16.89 -8.18 3.19
N ALA A 151 -16.84 -7.76 1.95
CA ALA A 151 -16.69 -8.67 0.82
C ALA A 151 -15.45 -8.34 0.00
N VAL A 152 -14.66 -9.35 -0.28
CA VAL A 152 -13.43 -9.27 -1.07
C VAL A 152 -13.60 -10.16 -2.30
N LEU A 153 -13.50 -9.59 -3.49
CA LEU A 153 -13.58 -10.28 -4.76
C LEU A 153 -12.23 -10.23 -5.49
N ASP A 154 -11.59 -11.37 -5.57
CA ASP A 154 -10.36 -11.55 -6.33
C ASP A 154 -10.67 -12.21 -7.66
N SER A 155 -11.05 -11.38 -8.63
CA SER A 155 -11.43 -11.83 -9.97
C SER A 155 -11.27 -10.73 -11.01
N CYS A 156 -11.20 -11.13 -12.31
CA CYS A 156 -11.12 -10.18 -13.43
C CYS A 156 -12.36 -9.29 -13.51
N ALA A 157 -12.20 -8.03 -13.95
CA ALA A 157 -13.32 -7.09 -14.12
C ALA A 157 -14.21 -6.90 -12.88
N SER A 158 -13.73 -7.30 -11.70
CA SER A 158 -14.48 -7.25 -10.45
C SER A 158 -14.79 -5.82 -9.99
N GLY A 159 -14.12 -4.81 -10.51
CA GLY A 159 -14.41 -3.40 -10.27
C GLY A 159 -15.84 -2.99 -10.61
N ALA A 160 -16.54 -3.73 -11.48
CA ALA A 160 -17.98 -3.55 -11.72
C ALA A 160 -18.85 -3.82 -10.47
N PHE A 161 -18.39 -4.69 -9.58
CA PHE A 161 -19.05 -4.99 -8.31
C PHE A 161 -19.13 -3.76 -7.38
N THR A 162 -18.14 -2.88 -7.42
CA THR A 162 -18.08 -1.66 -6.61
C THR A 162 -18.76 -0.45 -7.28
N ARG A 163 -19.07 -0.50 -8.58
CA ARG A 163 -19.61 0.62 -9.38
C ARG A 163 -21.12 0.85 -9.31
N ILE A 164 -21.81 0.50 -8.24
CA ILE A 164 -23.24 0.83 -8.12
C ILE A 164 -23.38 2.32 -7.78
N LYS A 165 -24.01 3.11 -8.69
CA LYS A 165 -24.20 4.56 -8.58
C LYS A 165 -24.75 4.99 -7.21
N GLY A 166 -24.05 5.94 -6.53
CA GLY A 166 -24.61 6.70 -5.42
C GLY A 166 -23.78 6.78 -4.13
N GLY A 167 -22.46 6.64 -4.14
CA GLY A 167 -21.63 6.80 -2.95
C GLY A 167 -20.64 7.98 -3.04
N LYS A 168 -20.56 8.82 -2.01
CA LYS A 168 -19.46 9.77 -1.81
C LYS A 168 -18.24 9.03 -1.29
N LYS A 169 -17.07 9.26 -1.90
CA LYS A 169 -15.78 8.83 -1.32
C LYS A 169 -15.55 9.60 -0.04
N THR A 170 -15.45 8.90 1.08
CA THR A 170 -15.05 9.47 2.38
C THR A 170 -13.70 8.90 2.75
N SER A 171 -12.73 9.76 3.03
CA SER A 171 -11.42 9.32 3.53
C SER A 171 -11.58 8.70 4.92
N PRO A 172 -10.92 7.59 5.24
CA PRO A 172 -10.97 7.00 6.56
C PRO A 172 -10.26 7.89 7.57
N PHE A 173 -10.92 8.16 8.69
CA PHE A 173 -10.31 8.82 9.85
C PHE A 173 -9.78 7.76 10.81
N LEU A 174 -8.53 7.88 11.19
CA LEU A 174 -7.88 7.05 12.20
C LEU A 174 -8.35 7.48 13.61
N ILE A 175 -9.31 6.79 14.19
CA ILE A 175 -9.68 6.89 15.61
C ILE A 175 -9.99 5.49 16.15
N ASP A 176 -9.44 5.18 17.30
CA ASP A 176 -9.27 3.86 17.91
C ASP A 176 -10.49 3.31 18.68
N THR A 177 -11.71 3.48 18.18
CA THR A 177 -12.91 2.92 18.83
C THR A 177 -13.89 2.34 17.80
N ALA A 178 -13.66 1.09 17.43
CA ALA A 178 -14.43 0.38 16.41
C ALA A 178 -15.82 -0.13 16.85
N TYR A 179 -16.29 0.20 18.06
CA TYR A 179 -17.49 -0.44 18.63
C TYR A 179 -18.82 -0.02 18.01
N ASP A 180 -18.86 1.10 17.30
CA ASP A 180 -20.11 1.65 16.74
C ASP A 180 -20.16 1.63 15.21
N MET A 181 -19.18 1.03 14.52
CA MET A 181 -19.20 0.97 13.06
C MET A 181 -20.24 -0.02 12.54
N LYS A 182 -21.07 0.44 11.61
CA LYS A 182 -22.08 -0.36 10.89
C LYS A 182 -22.01 -0.09 9.41
N GLY A 183 -22.30 -1.10 8.59
CA GLY A 183 -22.34 -0.95 7.16
C GLY A 183 -21.68 -2.07 6.38
N PHE A 184 -21.15 -1.73 5.22
CA PHE A 184 -20.45 -2.70 4.39
C PHE A 184 -19.21 -2.10 3.73
N ALA A 185 -18.25 -2.98 3.44
CA ALA A 185 -17.10 -2.71 2.59
C ALA A 185 -16.99 -3.78 1.51
N PHE A 186 -16.91 -3.35 0.27
CA PHE A 186 -16.64 -4.20 -0.88
C PHE A 186 -15.29 -3.84 -1.46
N MET A 187 -14.40 -4.82 -1.56
CA MET A 187 -13.07 -4.69 -2.14
C MET A 187 -12.94 -5.61 -3.35
N THR A 188 -12.26 -5.15 -4.37
CA THR A 188 -12.01 -5.91 -5.58
C THR A 188 -10.53 -5.87 -5.94
N SER A 189 -10.02 -6.97 -6.48
CA SER A 189 -8.60 -7.10 -6.83
C SER A 189 -8.19 -6.30 -8.08
N SER A 190 -9.16 -5.93 -8.93
CA SER A 190 -8.88 -5.21 -10.18
C SER A 190 -9.97 -4.20 -10.50
N ALA A 191 -9.66 -3.21 -11.35
CA ALA A 191 -10.65 -2.34 -11.96
C ALA A 191 -11.55 -3.12 -12.94
N SER A 192 -12.65 -2.47 -13.39
CA SER A 192 -13.66 -3.15 -14.22
C SER A 192 -13.18 -3.56 -15.62
N ASP A 193 -12.08 -3.02 -16.06
CA ASP A 193 -11.44 -3.23 -17.37
C ASP A 193 -10.08 -3.92 -17.27
N GLU A 194 -9.73 -4.42 -16.08
CA GLU A 194 -8.44 -5.06 -15.81
C GLU A 194 -8.58 -6.53 -15.45
N ALA A 195 -7.54 -7.30 -15.77
CA ALA A 195 -7.42 -8.69 -15.36
C ALA A 195 -6.80 -8.81 -13.96
N SER A 196 -7.38 -9.62 -13.10
CA SER A 196 -6.70 -10.15 -11.91
C SER A 196 -5.67 -11.18 -12.34
N GLN A 197 -4.51 -11.18 -11.70
CA GLN A 197 -3.36 -11.98 -12.13
C GLN A 197 -2.93 -12.98 -11.06
N GLU A 198 -2.67 -14.21 -11.50
CA GLU A 198 -2.02 -15.25 -10.70
C GLU A 198 -0.49 -15.27 -10.96
N SER A 199 0.26 -15.75 -9.99
CA SER A 199 1.71 -15.89 -10.06
C SER A 199 2.16 -17.29 -9.67
N ASP A 200 2.80 -18.01 -10.59
CA ASP A 200 3.39 -19.33 -10.29
C ASP A 200 4.54 -19.23 -9.27
N SER A 201 5.19 -18.09 -9.15
CA SER A 201 6.25 -17.87 -8.16
C SER A 201 5.70 -17.64 -6.75
N LEU A 202 4.54 -16.99 -6.63
CA LEU A 202 3.82 -16.78 -5.38
C LEU A 202 2.93 -17.98 -5.02
N LYS A 203 2.55 -18.79 -6.03
CA LYS A 203 1.52 -19.84 -5.95
C LYS A 203 0.19 -19.30 -5.42
N ALA A 204 -0.15 -18.08 -5.83
CA ALA A 204 -1.32 -17.33 -5.42
C ALA A 204 -1.64 -16.24 -6.45
N SER A 205 -2.80 -15.61 -6.34
CA SER A 205 -3.03 -14.31 -6.97
C SER A 205 -2.19 -13.23 -6.31
N PHE A 206 -1.80 -12.19 -7.05
CA PHE A 206 -1.05 -11.07 -6.46
C PHE A 206 -1.83 -10.38 -5.35
N PHE A 207 -3.11 -10.08 -5.58
CA PHE A 207 -3.91 -9.34 -4.61
C PHE A 207 -4.08 -10.12 -3.31
N THR A 208 -4.51 -11.39 -3.40
CA THR A 208 -4.72 -12.21 -2.19
C THR A 208 -3.42 -12.48 -1.44
N HIS A 209 -2.31 -12.72 -2.15
CA HIS A 209 -1.02 -12.89 -1.49
C HIS A 209 -0.64 -11.67 -0.64
N TYR A 210 -0.80 -10.45 -1.18
CA TYR A 210 -0.49 -9.24 -0.43
C TYR A 210 -1.54 -8.90 0.63
N LEU A 211 -2.81 -9.21 0.40
CA LEU A 211 -3.83 -9.07 1.44
C LEU A 211 -3.51 -9.97 2.65
N VAL A 212 -3.20 -11.24 2.41
CA VAL A 212 -2.81 -12.21 3.46
C VAL A 212 -1.51 -11.77 4.16
N SER A 213 -0.52 -11.30 3.40
CA SER A 213 0.73 -10.76 3.97
C SER A 213 0.47 -9.56 4.87
N GLY A 214 -0.40 -8.64 4.42
CA GLY A 214 -0.82 -7.48 5.19
C GLY A 214 -1.50 -7.86 6.49
N LEU A 215 -2.48 -8.79 6.42
CA LEU A 215 -3.23 -9.30 7.57
C LEU A 215 -2.34 -10.03 8.60
N ARG A 216 -1.20 -10.59 8.16
CA ARG A 216 -0.20 -11.19 9.06
C ARG A 216 0.72 -10.17 9.73
N GLY A 217 0.52 -8.87 9.51
CA GLY A 217 1.27 -7.81 10.18
C GLY A 217 2.12 -6.93 9.26
N ALA A 218 2.30 -7.30 7.99
CA ALA A 218 3.07 -6.46 7.07
C ALA A 218 2.40 -5.09 6.82
N ALA A 219 1.09 -4.98 7.04
CA ALA A 219 0.31 -3.76 6.90
C ALA A 219 0.22 -2.91 8.17
N ASP A 220 0.72 -3.38 9.33
CA ASP A 220 0.64 -2.66 10.61
C ASP A 220 1.42 -1.35 10.54
N MET A 221 0.75 -0.29 10.09
CA MET A 221 1.35 1.03 9.97
C MET A 221 1.39 1.79 11.30
N THR A 222 0.41 1.55 12.15
CA THR A 222 0.27 2.17 13.46
C THR A 222 1.17 1.54 14.53
N GLN A 223 1.66 0.34 14.29
CA GLN A 223 2.50 -0.48 15.19
C GLN A 223 1.79 -0.89 16.49
N ASP A 224 0.47 -0.95 16.47
CA ASP A 224 -0.35 -1.34 17.63
C ASP A 224 -0.59 -2.86 17.71
N GLY A 225 -0.15 -3.63 16.71
CA GLY A 225 -0.33 -5.08 16.61
C GLY A 225 -1.69 -5.48 16.07
N ARG A 226 -2.49 -4.53 15.60
CA ARG A 226 -3.79 -4.77 14.97
C ARG A 226 -3.74 -4.34 13.52
N ILE A 227 -4.33 -5.10 12.66
CA ILE A 227 -4.43 -4.75 11.26
C ILE A 227 -5.87 -4.36 10.95
N THR A 228 -6.06 -3.12 10.62
CA THR A 228 -7.37 -2.59 10.24
C THR A 228 -7.68 -2.90 8.77
N LEU A 229 -8.96 -2.76 8.40
CA LEU A 229 -9.42 -2.93 7.01
C LEU A 229 -8.70 -1.96 6.06
N SER A 230 -8.54 -0.71 6.48
CA SER A 230 -7.84 0.31 5.69
C SER A 230 -6.37 -0.01 5.52
N GLU A 231 -5.67 -0.43 6.57
CA GLU A 231 -4.25 -0.80 6.48
C GLU A 231 -4.06 -2.02 5.56
N ALA A 232 -4.86 -3.07 5.74
CA ALA A 232 -4.81 -4.26 4.90
C ALA A 232 -5.05 -3.94 3.42
N TYR A 233 -6.08 -3.10 3.13
CA TYR A 233 -6.38 -2.69 1.77
C TYR A 233 -5.25 -1.86 1.15
N HIS A 234 -4.77 -0.83 1.85
CA HIS A 234 -3.70 0.04 1.32
C HIS A 234 -2.41 -0.73 1.05
N PHE A 235 -2.05 -1.66 1.92
CA PHE A 235 -0.90 -2.53 1.71
C PHE A 235 -1.10 -3.44 0.48
N ALA A 236 -2.23 -4.15 0.42
CA ALA A 236 -2.56 -5.02 -0.72
C ALA A 236 -2.61 -4.25 -2.04
N PHE A 237 -3.22 -3.06 -2.05
CA PHE A 237 -3.27 -2.18 -3.22
C PHE A 237 -1.86 -1.80 -3.70
N SER A 238 -1.04 -1.26 -2.80
CA SER A 238 0.28 -0.73 -3.15
C SER A 238 1.23 -1.82 -3.66
N GLU A 239 1.25 -2.98 -3.00
CA GLU A 239 2.11 -4.09 -3.39
C GLU A 239 1.60 -4.78 -4.68
N THR A 240 0.28 -4.97 -4.82
CA THR A 240 -0.30 -5.53 -6.05
C THR A 240 0.05 -4.67 -7.25
N LEU A 241 -0.20 -3.36 -7.18
CA LEU A 241 0.14 -2.43 -8.24
C LEU A 241 1.63 -2.45 -8.56
N ALA A 242 2.49 -2.38 -7.52
CA ALA A 242 3.95 -2.35 -7.68
C ALA A 242 4.51 -3.61 -8.34
N GLN A 243 3.88 -4.77 -8.17
CA GLN A 243 4.34 -6.02 -8.76
C GLN A 243 3.72 -6.26 -10.15
N THR A 244 2.43 -5.97 -10.31
CA THR A 244 1.73 -6.22 -11.59
C THR A 244 2.11 -5.23 -12.68
N GLU A 245 2.52 -4.01 -12.36
CA GLU A 245 3.12 -3.09 -13.35
C GLU A 245 4.33 -3.70 -14.11
N LYS A 246 4.92 -4.76 -13.58
CA LYS A 246 6.10 -5.42 -14.14
C LYS A 246 5.74 -6.65 -14.98
N THR A 247 4.49 -7.07 -14.93
CA THR A 247 3.98 -8.22 -15.70
C THR A 247 3.62 -7.81 -17.14
N MET A 248 3.48 -8.79 -17.99
CA MET A 248 3.06 -8.56 -19.38
C MET A 248 1.58 -8.16 -19.49
N SER A 249 0.77 -8.55 -18.53
CA SER A 249 -0.67 -8.21 -18.46
C SER A 249 -0.93 -6.77 -18.02
N GLY A 250 0.11 -6.05 -17.58
CA GLY A 250 0.00 -4.66 -17.13
C GLY A 250 -0.41 -4.49 -15.67
N PRO A 251 -0.58 -3.25 -15.23
CA PRO A 251 -0.91 -2.94 -13.84
C PRO A 251 -2.31 -3.41 -13.48
N GLN A 252 -2.46 -3.88 -12.25
CA GLN A 252 -3.72 -4.27 -11.63
C GLN A 252 -4.04 -3.29 -10.52
N HIS A 253 -5.19 -2.61 -10.61
CA HIS A 253 -5.63 -1.61 -9.64
C HIS A 253 -6.79 -2.14 -8.80
N PRO A 254 -6.54 -2.62 -7.59
CA PRO A 254 -7.61 -2.94 -6.67
C PRO A 254 -8.54 -1.75 -6.43
N ASN A 255 -9.82 -2.00 -6.19
CA ASN A 255 -10.82 -0.96 -5.97
C ASN A 255 -11.69 -1.28 -4.76
N TYR A 256 -12.42 -0.28 -4.23
CA TYR A 256 -13.31 -0.48 -3.09
C TYR A 256 -14.53 0.43 -3.13
N ASP A 257 -15.62 -0.04 -2.47
CA ASP A 257 -16.82 0.74 -2.12
C ASP A 257 -17.09 0.52 -0.63
N ILE A 258 -16.78 1.52 0.19
CA ILE A 258 -16.98 1.46 1.64
C ILE A 258 -18.13 2.39 2.01
N ARG A 259 -19.17 1.82 2.63
CA ARG A 259 -20.31 2.53 3.19
C ARG A 259 -20.51 2.12 4.63
N MET A 260 -19.68 2.68 5.47
CA MET A 260 -19.72 2.48 6.92
C MET A 260 -20.05 3.79 7.62
N SER A 261 -20.79 3.68 8.71
CA SER A 261 -21.10 4.78 9.65
C SER A 261 -20.53 4.40 11.02
N GLY A 262 -20.18 5.40 11.83
CA GLY A 262 -19.56 5.23 13.13
C GLY A 262 -18.14 5.80 13.16
N THR A 263 -17.44 5.56 14.24
CA THR A 263 -16.07 6.05 14.48
C THR A 263 -15.07 4.90 14.47
N GLY A 264 -13.86 5.15 13.97
CA GLY A 264 -12.75 4.17 13.93
C GLY A 264 -12.65 3.41 12.60
N ASP A 265 -11.95 2.28 12.63
CA ASP A 265 -11.78 1.35 11.51
C ASP A 265 -12.06 -0.08 12.00
N VAL A 266 -12.34 -1.00 11.09
CA VAL A 266 -12.58 -2.40 11.42
C VAL A 266 -11.26 -3.14 11.58
N VAL A 267 -10.98 -3.64 12.77
CA VAL A 267 -9.81 -4.52 12.99
C VAL A 267 -10.07 -5.85 12.31
N MET A 268 -9.26 -6.18 11.33
CA MET A 268 -9.36 -7.45 10.58
C MET A 268 -8.64 -8.59 11.31
N THR A 269 -7.44 -8.32 11.81
CA THR A 269 -6.62 -9.29 12.54
C THR A 269 -5.88 -8.61 13.71
N ASP A 270 -5.58 -9.39 14.74
CA ASP A 270 -4.74 -9.01 15.86
C ASP A 270 -3.55 -9.98 15.93
N ILE A 271 -2.34 -9.48 15.73
CA ILE A 271 -1.11 -10.29 15.67
C ILE A 271 -0.88 -11.02 17.01
N ARG A 272 -1.36 -10.45 18.10
CA ARG A 272 -1.20 -11.03 19.44
C ARG A 272 -1.97 -12.34 19.63
N GLU A 273 -2.98 -12.60 18.81
CA GLU A 273 -3.76 -13.84 18.79
C GLU A 273 -3.06 -14.98 18.01
N SER A 274 -1.95 -14.67 17.30
CA SER A 274 -1.18 -15.70 16.60
C SER A 274 -0.45 -16.62 17.56
N SER A 275 -0.26 -17.89 17.16
CA SER A 275 0.45 -18.87 17.99
C SER A 275 1.93 -18.57 18.16
N ALA A 276 2.53 -17.77 17.26
CA ALA A 276 3.90 -17.26 17.40
C ALA A 276 4.04 -15.88 16.75
N GLN A 277 4.98 -15.09 17.20
CA GLN A 277 5.26 -13.77 16.66
C GLN A 277 6.72 -13.65 16.23
N LEU A 278 6.93 -13.08 15.05
CA LEU A 278 8.25 -12.75 14.51
C LEU A 278 8.43 -11.24 14.46
N VAL A 279 9.40 -10.71 15.17
CA VAL A 279 9.82 -9.32 15.07
C VAL A 279 11.04 -9.22 14.16
N ILE A 280 10.92 -8.52 13.04
CA ILE A 280 12.04 -8.21 12.16
C ILE A 280 12.61 -6.87 12.59
N ASN A 281 13.81 -6.91 13.19
CA ASN A 281 14.45 -5.75 13.82
C ASN A 281 14.64 -4.58 12.84
N LYS A 282 14.59 -3.36 13.38
CA LYS A 282 14.73 -2.08 12.65
C LYS A 282 16.01 -1.95 11.83
N ASN A 283 17.08 -2.68 12.21
CA ASN A 283 18.37 -2.69 11.52
C ASN A 283 18.39 -3.54 10.24
N ILE A 284 17.30 -4.26 9.95
CA ILE A 284 17.12 -5.03 8.74
C ILE A 284 16.29 -4.19 7.77
N SER A 285 16.69 -4.16 6.50
CA SER A 285 15.95 -3.49 5.42
C SER A 285 16.03 -4.30 4.13
N GLY A 286 15.16 -4.00 3.18
CA GLY A 286 15.13 -4.66 1.88
C GLY A 286 13.92 -5.55 1.71
N LYS A 287 13.95 -6.38 0.67
CA LYS A 287 12.88 -7.30 0.36
C LYS A 287 13.02 -8.57 1.20
N ILE A 288 11.96 -8.94 1.90
CA ILE A 288 11.93 -10.10 2.79
C ILE A 288 10.91 -11.11 2.28
N PHE A 289 11.32 -12.37 2.26
CA PHE A 289 10.46 -13.52 1.96
C PHE A 289 10.54 -14.48 3.13
N ILE A 290 9.41 -14.95 3.59
CA ILE A 290 9.30 -15.92 4.68
C ILE A 290 8.67 -17.19 4.13
N HIS A 291 9.42 -18.26 4.20
CA HIS A 291 9.02 -19.59 3.74
C HIS A 291 8.79 -20.51 4.92
N ASN A 292 7.70 -21.26 4.91
CA ASN A 292 7.45 -22.33 5.88
C ASN A 292 8.11 -23.62 5.42
N ARG A 293 9.11 -24.08 6.17
CA ARG A 293 9.90 -25.29 5.87
C ARG A 293 9.09 -26.56 6.09
N ASP A 294 8.14 -26.52 7.02
CA ASP A 294 7.28 -27.67 7.35
C ASP A 294 6.19 -27.88 6.28
N GLN A 295 5.96 -26.87 5.44
CA GLN A 295 4.98 -26.90 4.33
C GLN A 295 5.67 -26.85 2.95
N ASN A 296 6.64 -27.74 2.71
CA ASN A 296 7.38 -27.84 1.44
C ASN A 296 8.00 -26.48 0.99
N ASP A 297 8.55 -25.73 1.92
CA ASP A 297 9.18 -24.42 1.67
C ASP A 297 8.22 -23.42 1.00
N ALA A 298 6.94 -23.50 1.34
CA ALA A 298 5.92 -22.63 0.80
C ALA A 298 6.16 -21.18 1.22
N LEU A 299 6.05 -20.24 0.29
CA LEU A 299 6.09 -18.81 0.60
C LEU A 299 4.84 -18.41 1.37
N VAL A 300 5.02 -17.97 2.61
CA VAL A 300 3.94 -17.55 3.51
C VAL A 300 3.69 -16.06 3.40
N LEU A 301 4.76 -15.27 3.24
CA LEU A 301 4.70 -13.82 3.31
C LEU A 301 5.84 -13.19 2.53
N GLU A 302 5.55 -12.05 1.89
CA GLU A 302 6.50 -11.20 1.21
C GLU A 302 6.24 -9.74 1.57
N LEU A 303 7.29 -9.01 1.92
CA LEU A 303 7.18 -7.57 2.20
C LEU A 303 8.46 -6.83 1.83
N THR A 304 8.34 -5.52 1.62
CA THR A 304 9.46 -4.60 1.50
C THR A 304 9.63 -3.84 2.81
N LYS A 305 10.66 -4.19 3.58
CA LYS A 305 10.92 -3.61 4.90
C LYS A 305 11.78 -2.35 4.80
N PRO A 306 11.31 -1.20 5.31
CA PRO A 306 12.13 0.00 5.46
C PRO A 306 13.15 -0.17 6.59
N PHE A 307 14.26 0.56 6.51
CA PHE A 307 15.22 0.70 7.61
C PHE A 307 14.62 1.56 8.74
N GLY A 308 15.04 1.32 9.97
CA GLY A 308 14.69 2.16 11.13
C GLY A 308 13.36 1.84 11.79
N ARG A 309 12.61 0.85 11.31
CA ARG A 309 11.31 0.44 11.86
C ARG A 309 11.28 -1.07 12.10
N ASP A 310 10.81 -1.51 13.26
CA ASP A 310 10.51 -2.91 13.50
C ASP A 310 9.22 -3.30 12.77
N ILE A 311 9.14 -4.56 12.32
CA ILE A 311 7.90 -5.13 11.78
C ILE A 311 7.57 -6.37 12.59
N LYS A 312 6.36 -6.42 13.15
CA LYS A 312 5.84 -7.57 13.87
C LYS A 312 4.92 -8.37 12.95
N LEU A 313 5.11 -9.68 12.94
CA LEU A 313 4.36 -10.60 12.10
C LEU A 313 3.76 -11.71 12.93
N GLY A 314 2.47 -12.02 12.70
CA GLY A 314 1.81 -13.17 13.29
C GLY A 314 2.00 -14.40 12.40
N LEU A 315 2.63 -15.41 12.94
CA LEU A 315 2.91 -16.69 12.29
C LEU A 315 2.44 -17.85 13.14
N GLU A 316 2.49 -19.04 12.62
CA GLU A 316 2.34 -20.28 13.40
C GLU A 316 3.67 -20.70 13.99
N GLN A 317 3.62 -21.54 15.04
CA GLN A 317 4.81 -22.27 15.45
C GLN A 317 5.34 -23.12 14.31
N GLY A 318 6.66 -23.30 14.20
CA GLY A 318 7.28 -24.09 13.15
C GLY A 318 8.63 -23.60 12.66
N ASN A 319 9.13 -24.24 11.63
CA ASN A 319 10.42 -23.94 11.05
C ASN A 319 10.26 -23.03 9.84
N TYR A 320 11.01 -21.92 9.83
CA TYR A 320 10.93 -20.94 8.76
C TYR A 320 12.32 -20.64 8.20
N ARG A 321 12.34 -20.38 6.90
CA ARG A 321 13.47 -19.79 6.21
C ARG A 321 13.12 -18.36 5.84
N VAL A 322 13.91 -17.41 6.33
CA VAL A 322 13.76 -15.99 6.04
C VAL A 322 14.84 -15.58 5.06
N ILE A 323 14.44 -15.06 3.92
CA ILE A 323 15.34 -14.56 2.88
C ILE A 323 15.25 -13.04 2.86
N ASN A 324 16.38 -12.38 3.04
CA ASN A 324 16.49 -10.92 2.91
C ASN A 324 17.32 -10.56 1.69
N ILE A 325 16.72 -9.79 0.77
CA ILE A 325 17.41 -9.26 -0.40
C ILE A 325 17.65 -7.77 -0.21
N ARG A 326 18.93 -7.38 -0.11
CA ARG A 326 19.35 -5.98 -0.02
C ARG A 326 20.57 -5.73 -0.90
N GLU A 327 20.63 -4.62 -1.59
CA GLU A 327 21.76 -4.24 -2.44
C GLU A 327 22.21 -5.36 -3.38
N GLU A 328 21.23 -6.09 -3.98
CA GLU A 328 21.45 -7.25 -4.86
C GLU A 328 22.10 -8.48 -4.21
N ARG A 329 22.28 -8.46 -2.90
CA ARG A 329 22.81 -9.57 -2.13
C ARG A 329 21.69 -10.31 -1.41
N VAL A 330 21.83 -11.61 -1.35
CA VAL A 330 20.88 -12.50 -0.68
C VAL A 330 21.47 -12.97 0.64
N TYR A 331 20.68 -12.85 1.68
CA TYR A 331 20.98 -13.31 3.02
C TYR A 331 19.85 -14.24 3.46
N GLU A 332 20.20 -15.33 4.12
CA GLU A 332 19.24 -16.32 4.61
C GLU A 332 19.41 -16.52 6.12
N ALA A 333 18.28 -16.68 6.81
CA ALA A 333 18.24 -17.11 8.20
C ALA A 333 17.23 -18.26 8.31
N GLU A 334 17.61 -19.30 9.05
CA GLU A 334 16.72 -20.37 9.48
C GLU A 334 16.30 -20.07 10.92
N ILE A 335 14.99 -20.05 11.16
CA ILE A 335 14.43 -19.77 12.48
C ILE A 335 13.43 -20.84 12.86
N HIS A 336 13.30 -21.11 14.14
CA HIS A 336 12.30 -21.97 14.72
C HIS A 336 11.43 -21.17 15.67
N LEU A 337 10.15 -21.03 15.38
CA LEU A 337 9.17 -20.34 16.21
C LEU A 337 8.47 -21.36 17.10
N LYS A 338 8.50 -21.15 18.40
CA LYS A 338 7.77 -21.95 19.38
C LYS A 338 6.40 -21.33 19.65
N ASP A 339 5.52 -22.14 20.19
CA ASP A 339 4.21 -21.67 20.61
C ASP A 339 4.32 -20.55 21.65
N THR A 340 3.52 -19.50 21.51
CA THR A 340 3.51 -18.29 22.34
C THR A 340 4.83 -17.49 22.36
N GLU A 341 5.77 -17.80 21.46
CA GLU A 341 7.06 -17.12 21.39
C GLU A 341 6.99 -15.80 20.61
N LEU A 342 7.62 -14.75 21.17
CA LEU A 342 8.01 -13.57 20.41
C LEU A 342 9.48 -13.68 20.06
N PHE A 343 9.76 -14.07 18.82
CA PHE A 343 11.11 -14.24 18.31
C PHE A 343 11.59 -12.96 17.65
N GLU A 344 12.74 -12.43 18.07
CA GLU A 344 13.36 -11.26 17.44
C GLU A 344 14.46 -11.69 16.46
N LEU A 345 14.24 -11.40 15.19
CA LEU A 345 15.21 -11.65 14.13
C LEU A 345 16.12 -10.44 13.94
N ASN A 346 17.39 -10.63 14.23
CA ASN A 346 18.43 -9.62 14.15
C ASN A 346 19.33 -9.84 12.91
N ARG A 347 20.08 -8.80 12.54
CA ARG A 347 20.90 -8.80 11.31
C ARG A 347 22.04 -9.82 11.33
N ASP A 348 22.58 -10.12 12.47
CA ASP A 348 23.68 -11.08 12.70
C ASP A 348 23.27 -12.53 12.52
N GLN A 349 21.97 -12.84 12.65
CA GLN A 349 21.42 -14.17 12.42
C GLN A 349 21.33 -14.55 10.93
N PHE A 350 21.56 -13.60 10.02
CA PHE A 350 21.57 -13.86 8.60
C PHE A 350 22.95 -14.27 8.09
N ALA A 351 23.05 -15.44 7.48
CA ALA A 351 24.20 -15.86 6.71
C ALA A 351 24.14 -15.32 5.27
N LYS A 352 25.26 -14.81 4.76
CA LYS A 352 25.37 -14.45 3.35
C LYS A 352 25.38 -15.72 2.51
N THR A 353 24.46 -15.85 1.57
CA THR A 353 24.46 -16.98 0.64
C THR A 353 25.13 -16.62 -0.69
N ASN A 354 25.87 -17.59 -1.24
CA ASN A 354 26.40 -17.49 -2.61
C ASN A 354 25.35 -17.91 -3.66
N LYS A 355 24.15 -18.32 -3.23
CA LYS A 355 23.06 -18.65 -4.15
C LYS A 355 22.62 -17.37 -4.86
N ILE A 356 22.89 -17.32 -6.15
CA ILE A 356 22.23 -16.39 -7.04
C ILE A 356 20.80 -16.89 -7.13
N TYR A 357 19.84 -16.11 -6.67
CA TYR A 357 18.44 -16.38 -6.95
C TYR A 357 18.25 -16.21 -8.48
N THR A 358 18.44 -17.32 -9.19
CA THR A 358 18.14 -17.37 -10.62
C THR A 358 16.63 -17.28 -10.78
N LYS A 359 16.23 -16.16 -11.30
CA LYS A 359 14.87 -15.83 -11.63
C LYS A 359 14.30 -16.74 -12.71
N ALA A 360 13.13 -17.33 -12.45
CA ALA A 360 12.23 -17.75 -13.50
C ALA A 360 11.88 -16.55 -14.41
N ARG A 361 11.71 -16.78 -15.72
CA ARG A 361 11.30 -15.74 -16.69
C ARG A 361 10.08 -14.99 -16.13
N GLY A 362 10.22 -13.69 -15.89
CA GLY A 362 9.19 -12.83 -15.29
C GLY A 362 9.61 -12.17 -13.97
N ASP A 363 10.78 -12.49 -13.44
CA ASP A 363 11.23 -12.01 -12.14
C ASP A 363 11.78 -10.56 -12.17
N VAL A 364 11.40 -9.84 -11.14
CA VAL A 364 11.60 -8.41 -10.83
C VAL A 364 13.05 -7.91 -10.92
N ARG A 365 14.07 -8.78 -10.73
CA ARG A 365 15.49 -8.35 -10.77
C ARG A 365 15.96 -7.89 -12.13
N ALA A 366 15.59 -8.62 -13.19
CA ALA A 366 15.98 -8.21 -14.55
C ALA A 366 15.39 -6.83 -14.87
N HIS A 367 14.23 -6.50 -14.30
CA HIS A 367 13.57 -5.23 -14.55
C HIS A 367 14.08 -4.10 -13.63
N ILE A 368 14.43 -4.39 -12.36
CA ILE A 368 15.09 -3.41 -11.47
C ILE A 368 16.52 -3.15 -11.94
N GLN A 369 17.25 -4.20 -12.34
CA GLN A 369 18.58 -4.06 -12.90
C GLN A 369 18.53 -3.42 -14.28
N SER A 370 17.59 -3.80 -15.14
CA SER A 370 17.37 -3.13 -16.43
C SER A 370 16.77 -1.73 -16.26
N LYS A 371 15.94 -1.44 -15.25
CA LYS A 371 15.48 -0.08 -14.96
C LYS A 371 16.53 0.76 -14.24
N LYS A 372 17.31 0.21 -13.30
CA LYS A 372 18.49 0.91 -12.79
C LYS A 372 19.54 1.09 -13.88
N GLU A 373 19.87 0.05 -14.65
CA GLU A 373 20.77 0.16 -15.77
C GLU A 373 20.17 0.98 -16.93
N ALA A 374 18.87 0.92 -17.22
CA ALA A 374 18.24 1.81 -18.19
C ALA A 374 18.06 3.23 -17.66
N PHE A 375 17.82 3.40 -16.37
CA PHE A 375 17.82 4.72 -15.74
C PHE A 375 19.23 5.32 -15.71
N TYR A 376 20.27 4.48 -15.58
CA TYR A 376 21.67 4.92 -15.60
C TYR A 376 22.33 4.74 -16.99
N LYS A 377 22.03 3.69 -17.78
CA LYS A 377 22.55 3.50 -19.15
C LYS A 377 21.93 4.45 -20.17
N GLY A 378 20.67 4.84 -20.00
CA GLY A 378 20.06 5.87 -20.83
C GLY A 378 20.55 7.28 -20.51
N ARG A 379 21.43 7.45 -19.51
CA ARG A 379 21.95 8.75 -19.05
C ARG A 379 23.45 8.94 -19.21
N SER A 380 24.19 7.93 -19.58
CA SER A 380 25.57 8.09 -20.02
C SER A 380 25.59 8.42 -21.51
N GLY A 381 25.44 9.69 -21.84
CA GLY A 381 25.45 10.15 -23.20
C GLY A 381 25.40 11.68 -23.28
N ILE A 382 25.67 12.21 -24.44
CA ILE A 382 25.47 13.64 -24.72
C ILE A 382 23.97 13.87 -24.83
N ASN A 383 23.39 14.57 -23.88
CA ASN A 383 21.99 14.97 -23.92
C ASN A 383 21.89 16.38 -24.53
N LEU A 384 21.15 16.51 -25.60
CA LEU A 384 20.86 17.80 -26.21
C LEU A 384 19.60 18.36 -25.54
N TYR A 385 19.69 19.51 -24.91
CA TYR A 385 18.58 20.19 -24.30
C TYR A 385 18.16 21.39 -25.13
N LEU A 386 16.94 21.42 -25.56
CA LEU A 386 16.31 22.60 -26.15
C LEU A 386 15.46 23.27 -25.06
N GLY A 387 15.84 24.40 -24.57
CA GLY A 387 15.08 25.18 -23.61
C GLY A 387 14.34 26.32 -24.31
N MET A 388 13.04 26.36 -24.26
CA MET A 388 12.23 27.52 -24.62
C MET A 388 11.82 28.26 -23.35
N LYS A 389 12.10 29.54 -23.28
CA LYS A 389 11.61 30.42 -22.22
C LYS A 389 10.30 31.03 -22.70
N LEU A 390 9.19 30.66 -22.05
CA LEU A 390 7.94 31.38 -22.18
C LEU A 390 7.76 32.23 -20.93
N SER A 391 7.94 33.53 -21.03
CA SER A 391 7.59 34.47 -19.97
C SER A 391 6.23 35.08 -20.32
N PRO A 392 5.21 34.94 -19.42
CA PRO A 392 3.97 35.67 -19.59
C PRO A 392 4.24 37.17 -19.60
N LYS A 393 3.67 37.90 -20.56
CA LYS A 393 3.85 39.36 -20.75
C LYS A 393 3.57 40.20 -19.49
N GLU A 394 2.83 39.66 -18.54
CA GLU A 394 2.48 40.34 -17.29
C GLU A 394 3.57 40.36 -16.22
N PHE A 395 4.62 39.54 -16.35
CA PHE A 395 5.68 39.43 -15.34
C PHE A 395 7.03 40.08 -15.70
N THR A 396 7.21 40.47 -16.96
CA THR A 396 8.47 41.12 -17.35
C THR A 396 8.21 42.14 -18.46
N ASN A 397 8.46 43.41 -18.18
CA ASN A 397 8.38 44.50 -19.17
C ASN A 397 9.47 44.45 -20.25
N GLU A 398 10.40 43.46 -20.22
CA GLU A 398 11.61 43.55 -21.07
C GLU A 398 12.15 42.25 -21.68
N LEU A 399 11.47 41.09 -21.60
CA LEU A 399 12.07 39.86 -22.09
C LEU A 399 11.16 39.13 -23.06
N GLY A 400 11.44 39.23 -24.35
CA GLY A 400 10.82 38.47 -25.42
C GLY A 400 11.12 36.97 -25.38
N ASN A 401 10.48 36.20 -26.27
CA ASN A 401 10.67 34.74 -26.41
C ASN A 401 12.15 34.42 -26.70
N GLU A 402 12.81 33.74 -25.77
CA GLU A 402 14.20 33.32 -25.93
C GLU A 402 14.32 31.81 -26.14
N VAL A 403 15.11 31.41 -27.12
CA VAL A 403 15.52 30.01 -27.31
C VAL A 403 16.94 29.86 -26.80
N SER A 404 17.15 29.03 -25.79
CA SER A 404 18.47 28.68 -25.30
C SER A 404 18.84 27.25 -25.67
N PHE A 405 20.05 27.06 -26.18
CA PHE A 405 20.60 25.72 -26.45
C PHE A 405 21.51 25.33 -25.31
N LYS A 406 21.30 24.10 -24.80
CA LYS A 406 22.15 23.48 -23.79
C LYS A 406 22.65 22.15 -24.28
N ILE A 407 23.95 21.90 -24.13
CA ILE A 407 24.56 20.60 -24.31
C ILE A 407 25.01 20.11 -22.92
N GLY A 408 24.52 18.97 -22.49
CA GLY A 408 24.84 18.46 -21.17
C GLY A 408 25.25 17.00 -21.18
N PHE A 409 25.99 16.61 -20.17
CA PHE A 409 26.41 15.24 -19.90
C PHE A 409 25.79 14.80 -18.60
N SER A 410 25.26 13.57 -18.54
CA SER A 410 24.93 12.93 -17.28
C SER A 410 25.90 11.78 -17.03
N LEU A 411 26.54 11.80 -15.88
CA LEU A 411 27.37 10.68 -15.42
C LEU A 411 26.48 9.57 -14.84
N LYS A 412 27.06 8.38 -14.57
CA LYS A 412 26.37 7.29 -13.84
C LYS A 412 25.86 7.69 -12.42
N THR A 413 26.09 8.89 -12.01
CA THR A 413 25.61 9.53 -10.78
C THR A 413 24.43 10.45 -11.11
N PRO A 414 23.58 10.82 -10.14
CA PRO A 414 22.47 11.78 -10.34
C PRO A 414 22.96 13.22 -10.59
N LEU A 415 24.17 13.39 -11.08
CA LEU A 415 24.81 14.67 -11.36
C LEU A 415 24.69 15.00 -12.85
N TYR A 416 24.27 16.21 -13.16
CA TYR A 416 24.07 16.73 -14.51
C TYR A 416 24.97 17.93 -14.70
N PHE A 417 25.78 17.91 -15.76
CA PHE A 417 26.57 19.05 -16.20
C PHE A 417 26.02 19.55 -17.52
N SER A 418 25.91 20.86 -17.69
CA SER A 418 25.58 21.45 -18.96
C SER A 418 26.34 22.72 -19.21
N ILE A 419 26.64 22.98 -20.47
CA ILE A 419 27.18 24.25 -20.96
C ILE A 419 26.01 24.93 -21.65
N PHE A 420 25.84 26.22 -21.39
CA PHE A 420 24.76 26.98 -22.00
C PHE A 420 25.30 28.30 -22.56
N ARG A 421 24.67 28.78 -23.61
CA ARG A 421 24.88 30.11 -24.17
C ARG A 421 23.53 30.71 -24.54
N ARG A 422 23.31 31.93 -24.19
CA ARG A 422 22.10 32.68 -24.47
C ARG A 422 22.49 34.07 -24.99
N LYS A 423 21.83 34.53 -26.03
CA LYS A 423 21.98 35.89 -26.54
C LYS A 423 20.62 36.59 -26.54
N HIS A 424 20.56 37.80 -26.04
CA HIS A 424 19.37 38.65 -26.06
C HIS A 424 19.84 40.08 -26.28
N ASP A 425 19.42 40.66 -27.40
CA ASP A 425 19.89 41.95 -27.88
C ASP A 425 21.44 42.04 -27.85
N ASP A 426 21.99 43.03 -27.17
CA ASP A 426 23.42 43.23 -27.03
C ASP A 426 24.05 42.50 -25.85
N LYS A 427 23.26 41.68 -25.13
CA LYS A 427 23.72 40.93 -23.95
C LYS A 427 23.93 39.45 -24.29
N THR A 428 25.09 38.93 -23.96
CA THR A 428 25.38 37.51 -24.06
C THR A 428 25.57 36.92 -22.67
N TYR A 429 24.88 35.83 -22.39
CA TYR A 429 25.01 35.09 -21.13
C TYR A 429 25.42 33.65 -21.43
N GLY A 430 26.54 33.21 -20.90
CA GLY A 430 27.06 31.88 -21.08
C GLY A 430 27.74 31.32 -19.84
N GLY A 431 27.78 30.01 -19.69
CA GLY A 431 28.41 29.42 -18.52
C GLY A 431 28.15 27.91 -18.35
N LEU A 432 28.36 27.45 -17.13
CA LEU A 432 28.23 26.07 -16.69
C LEU A 432 27.04 25.91 -15.74
N GLU A 433 26.32 24.81 -15.86
CA GLU A 433 25.26 24.45 -14.93
C GLU A 433 25.56 23.07 -14.33
N LEU A 434 25.45 22.98 -13.02
CA LEU A 434 25.61 21.74 -12.25
C LEU A 434 24.32 21.49 -11.48
N LEU A 435 23.64 20.38 -11.77
CA LEU A 435 22.41 19.99 -11.10
C LEU A 435 22.53 18.60 -10.50
N TYR A 436 21.96 18.43 -9.32
CA TYR A 436 21.83 17.15 -8.64
C TYR A 436 20.36 16.75 -8.58
N ALA A 437 20.01 15.51 -9.01
CA ALA A 437 18.65 15.01 -8.96
C ALA A 437 18.36 14.35 -7.62
N PHE A 438 17.33 14.85 -6.95
CA PHE A 438 16.80 14.30 -5.71
C PHE A 438 15.53 13.49 -5.98
N ALA A 439 15.27 12.46 -5.14
CA ALA A 439 14.01 11.74 -5.07
C ALA A 439 13.34 11.50 -6.45
N PRO A 440 13.84 10.58 -7.27
CA PRO A 440 13.23 10.25 -8.53
C PRO A 440 11.92 9.50 -8.29
N TRP A 441 10.78 10.21 -8.30
CA TRP A 441 9.49 9.58 -8.47
C TRP A 441 9.36 9.07 -9.90
N ARG A 442 8.62 8.01 -10.14
CA ARG A 442 8.58 7.30 -11.44
C ARG A 442 8.36 8.20 -12.66
N ARG A 443 7.56 9.26 -12.53
CA ARG A 443 7.28 10.22 -13.60
C ARG A 443 7.91 11.58 -13.38
N TYR A 444 8.28 11.91 -12.14
CA TYR A 444 8.77 13.23 -11.78
C TYR A 444 10.12 13.09 -11.08
N TYR A 445 10.97 14.09 -11.24
CA TYR A 445 12.18 14.22 -10.44
C TYR A 445 12.51 15.69 -10.19
N LEU A 446 13.02 15.96 -9.00
CA LEU A 446 13.44 17.26 -8.56
C LEU A 446 14.94 17.37 -8.74
N GLN A 447 15.39 18.45 -9.36
CA GLN A 447 16.81 18.78 -9.48
C GLN A 447 17.07 20.10 -8.77
N ALA A 448 18.13 20.16 -8.00
CA ALA A 448 18.62 21.41 -7.45
C ALA A 448 20.10 21.56 -7.76
N GLY A 449 20.55 22.77 -7.96
CA GLY A 449 21.94 23.03 -8.25
C GLY A 449 22.25 24.51 -8.52
N LEU A 450 23.36 24.69 -9.15
CA LEU A 450 23.97 26.00 -9.33
C LEU A 450 24.31 26.21 -10.80
N LYS A 451 24.11 27.41 -11.25
CA LYS A 451 24.47 27.90 -12.58
C LYS A 451 25.47 29.03 -12.42
N PHE A 452 26.62 28.85 -13.01
CA PHE A 452 27.69 29.85 -13.03
C PHE A 452 27.84 30.37 -14.46
N GLY A 453 27.90 31.66 -14.64
CA GLY A 453 28.03 32.21 -15.96
C GLY A 453 28.64 33.63 -15.93
N VAL A 454 28.88 34.12 -17.12
CA VAL A 454 29.32 35.49 -17.35
C VAL A 454 28.26 36.13 -18.20
N LEU A 455 27.79 37.28 -17.76
CA LEU A 455 26.95 38.19 -18.52
C LEU A 455 27.87 39.21 -19.19
N GLU A 456 27.90 39.22 -20.51
CA GLU A 456 28.59 40.24 -21.33
C GLU A 456 27.57 41.28 -21.74
N GLU A 457 27.80 42.55 -21.33
CA GLU A 457 26.95 43.67 -21.63
C GLU A 457 27.84 44.91 -21.89
N ASN A 458 27.69 45.54 -23.06
CA ASN A 458 28.48 46.71 -23.46
C ASN A 458 30.01 46.56 -23.28
N ASN A 459 30.55 45.38 -23.71
CA ASN A 459 31.95 44.99 -23.54
C ASN A 459 32.43 44.81 -22.09
N ASN A 460 31.55 44.81 -21.12
CA ASN A 460 31.87 44.48 -19.73
C ASN A 460 31.39 43.06 -19.39
N ASN A 461 32.17 42.34 -18.58
CA ASN A 461 31.92 40.99 -18.16
C ASN A 461 31.52 40.95 -16.69
N PHE A 462 30.29 40.50 -16.39
CA PHE A 462 29.79 40.38 -15.03
C PHE A 462 29.63 38.91 -14.66
N PRO A 463 30.25 38.42 -13.59
CA PRO A 463 30.02 37.06 -13.12
C PRO A 463 28.60 36.94 -12.55
N VAL A 464 27.90 35.90 -12.94
CA VAL A 464 26.54 35.64 -12.47
C VAL A 464 26.48 34.27 -11.83
N PHE A 465 26.00 34.23 -10.60
CA PHE A 465 25.73 33.03 -9.84
C PHE A 465 24.22 32.84 -9.68
N THR A 466 23.71 31.67 -10.02
CA THR A 466 22.27 31.45 -10.06
C THR A 466 21.91 30.11 -9.42
N PRO A 467 21.38 30.09 -8.18
CA PRO A 467 20.71 28.90 -7.66
C PRO A 467 19.47 28.53 -8.50
N LYS A 468 19.32 27.26 -8.76
CA LYS A 468 18.26 26.73 -9.61
C LYS A 468 17.59 25.52 -8.99
N LEU A 469 16.27 25.53 -9.03
CA LEU A 469 15.42 24.39 -8.69
C LEU A 469 14.61 24.01 -9.93
N ARG A 470 14.59 22.73 -10.29
CA ARG A 470 13.91 22.24 -11.47
C ARG A 470 13.04 21.02 -11.15
N LEU A 471 11.78 21.08 -11.51
CA LEU A 471 10.86 19.95 -11.49
C LEU A 471 10.68 19.43 -12.92
N MET A 472 10.99 18.17 -13.14
CA MET A 472 10.91 17.53 -14.45
C MET A 472 9.94 16.33 -14.43
N MET A 473 9.22 16.15 -15.53
CA MET A 473 8.31 15.04 -15.78
C MET A 473 8.74 14.27 -17.03
N ASN A 474 8.82 12.94 -16.92
CA ASN A 474 9.07 12.07 -18.05
C ASN A 474 7.77 11.84 -18.82
N LEU A 475 7.67 12.36 -20.04
CA LEU A 475 6.52 12.11 -20.94
C LEU A 475 6.71 10.83 -21.75
N SER A 476 7.94 10.53 -22.16
CA SER A 476 8.29 9.33 -22.88
C SER A 476 9.72 8.89 -22.55
N ARG A 477 10.16 7.78 -23.22
CA ARG A 477 11.55 7.30 -23.10
C ARG A 477 12.58 8.36 -23.54
N PHE A 478 12.19 9.27 -24.42
CA PHE A 478 13.08 10.25 -25.05
C PHE A 478 12.73 11.70 -24.75
N LEU A 479 11.55 11.97 -24.19
CA LEU A 479 11.03 13.32 -24.00
C LEU A 479 10.71 13.60 -22.55
N ARG A 480 11.23 14.71 -22.05
CA ARG A 480 10.97 15.22 -20.70
C ARG A 480 10.56 16.67 -20.79
N VAL A 481 9.63 17.06 -19.94
CA VAL A 481 9.19 18.44 -19.78
C VAL A 481 9.27 18.84 -18.32
N GLY A 482 9.46 20.11 -18.06
CA GLY A 482 9.50 20.58 -16.69
C GLY A 482 9.55 22.10 -16.58
N MET A 483 9.56 22.55 -15.34
CA MET A 483 9.68 23.94 -14.98
C MET A 483 10.88 24.12 -14.06
N ALA A 484 11.62 25.19 -14.27
CA ALA A 484 12.70 25.60 -13.38
C ALA A 484 12.42 26.97 -12.80
N LEU A 485 12.74 27.10 -11.52
CA LEU A 485 12.82 28.38 -10.83
C LEU A 485 14.28 28.69 -10.60
N TYR A 486 14.69 29.89 -10.90
CA TYR A 486 16.04 30.33 -10.63
C TYR A 486 16.08 31.81 -10.20
N TYR A 487 17.05 32.12 -9.37
CA TYR A 487 17.25 33.44 -8.81
C TYR A 487 18.70 33.90 -9.08
N PRO A 488 18.93 34.72 -10.08
CA PRO A 488 20.29 35.23 -10.38
C PRO A 488 20.77 36.11 -9.26
N ILE A 489 21.93 35.80 -8.72
CA ILE A 489 22.66 36.65 -7.80
C ILE A 489 23.79 37.29 -8.63
N VAL A 490 23.67 38.55 -8.88
CA VAL A 490 24.67 39.34 -9.62
C VAL A 490 25.43 40.21 -8.63
N ASP A 491 26.68 40.49 -8.91
CA ASP A 491 27.47 41.46 -8.14
C ASP A 491 26.78 42.85 -8.13
N ILE A 492 26.89 43.56 -7.03
CA ILE A 492 26.00 44.66 -6.60
C ILE A 492 26.01 45.85 -7.57
N ASP A 493 27.01 45.96 -8.41
CA ASP A 493 27.20 47.14 -9.31
C ASP A 493 26.49 47.01 -10.68
N ALA A 494 25.90 45.88 -11.02
CA ALA A 494 25.37 45.63 -12.36
C ALA A 494 23.91 46.03 -12.59
N GLY A 495 23.21 46.62 -11.62
CA GLY A 495 21.85 47.17 -11.78
C GLY A 495 20.74 46.16 -12.15
N LEU A 496 21.03 44.90 -12.11
CA LEU A 496 20.06 43.85 -12.47
C LEU A 496 19.02 43.61 -11.36
N ASN A 497 17.76 43.72 -11.74
CA ASN A 497 16.60 43.45 -10.85
C ASN A 497 16.65 42.02 -10.28
N ARG A 498 16.74 41.89 -8.96
CA ARG A 498 16.66 40.63 -8.22
C ARG A 498 15.22 40.07 -8.29
N ARG A 499 14.91 39.29 -9.30
CA ARG A 499 13.59 38.63 -9.47
C ARG A 499 13.75 37.12 -9.65
N VAL A 500 12.77 36.38 -9.18
CA VAL A 500 12.67 34.92 -9.46
C VAL A 500 12.24 34.77 -10.91
N PHE A 501 12.97 33.98 -11.67
CA PHE A 501 12.63 33.64 -13.04
C PHE A 501 12.10 32.20 -13.13
N THR A 502 11.19 32.02 -14.06
CA THR A 502 10.67 30.68 -14.43
C THR A 502 11.16 30.31 -15.82
N GLU A 503 11.59 29.08 -15.99
CA GLU A 503 12.03 28.54 -17.28
C GLU A 503 11.23 27.27 -17.56
N PHE A 504 10.61 27.19 -18.72
CA PHE A 504 10.01 25.94 -19.19
C PHE A 504 11.11 25.11 -19.86
N CYS A 505 11.25 23.85 -19.44
CA CYS A 505 12.32 22.98 -19.90
C CYS A 505 11.76 21.84 -20.75
N LEU A 506 12.29 21.69 -21.96
CA LEU A 506 12.06 20.55 -22.82
C LEU A 506 13.40 19.83 -23.00
N GLU A 507 13.46 18.57 -22.64
CA GLU A 507 14.66 17.74 -22.81
C GLU A 507 14.34 16.59 -23.75
N TRP A 508 15.16 16.44 -24.79
CA TRP A 508 15.12 15.31 -25.69
C TRP A 508 16.48 14.63 -25.69
N GLY A 509 16.49 13.30 -25.44
CA GLY A 509 17.73 12.54 -25.37
C GLY A 509 17.48 11.05 -25.24
N ARG A 510 18.47 10.28 -25.64
CA ARG A 510 18.46 8.81 -25.63
C ARG A 510 19.00 8.26 -24.31
#